data_7f5e0974274d0611a780f5d3cca6ae6f
#
_entry.id   7f5e0974274d0611a780f5d3cca6ae6f
#
_cell.length_a   1.000
_cell.length_b   1.000
_cell.length_c   1.000
_cell.angle_alpha   90.00
_cell.angle_beta   90.00
_cell.angle_gamma   90.00
#
_symmetry.space_group_name_H-M   'P 1'
#
loop_
_entity.id
_entity.type
_entity.pdbx_description
1 polymer ?
#
loop_
_entity_poly.entity_id
_entity_poly.type
_entity_poly.pdbx_seq_one_letter_code
_entity_poly.pdbx_strand_id
1 'polypeptide(L)'
;MTDAPSQNPIQTDAVIIGAGPVGLFSVFELGLNDIKCHLVDILDKPGGQCAELYPEKPIYDIPAVPICTGTELTERLLEQINPFHPVFHFGQMAESLQKLPEGGWRLTTDLGTVIDAKVVIIAAGGGSFMPKRPPIKGIEEFEGKSVFYAVRKMDHFRDKRIVVAGGGDSALDWALNLQPLAKHVTLVHRRDDFRAAPDSVLKMRAMVAEGLMDLKIANLTTINGADGQISSVTLTDEHKHTHDLACDSMLAFYGLTMKLGPVANFGINLHENVIPVNTTDFETSSPTVFAIGDINSYPGKMKLILSGFHEAALMAKKAFTYIHPDRRYRFQYTTSSSDLHGKLGVDDKGAEDKGAAA
;
A
#
# COMPACT_ATOMS: atom_id res chain seq x y z
N MET A 1 26.40 11.11 28.35
CA MET A 1 25.93 11.71 27.09
C MET A 1 27.03 11.47 26.07
N THR A 2 26.91 10.42 25.29
CA THR A 2 27.86 10.11 24.20
C THR A 2 27.32 10.81 22.98
N ASP A 3 28.02 11.88 22.54
CA ASP A 3 27.76 12.51 21.25
C ASP A 3 27.89 11.45 20.15
N ALA A 4 26.77 11.06 19.55
CA ALA A 4 26.77 10.32 18.30
C ALA A 4 27.43 11.21 17.23
N PRO A 5 28.28 10.66 16.33
CA PRO A 5 28.91 11.44 15.29
C PRO A 5 27.82 12.10 14.45
N SER A 6 27.82 13.43 14.34
CA SER A 6 26.94 14.21 13.49
C SER A 6 27.22 13.83 12.04
N GLN A 7 26.48 12.87 11.50
CA GLN A 7 26.48 12.65 10.06
C GLN A 7 25.93 13.91 9.39
N ASN A 8 26.64 14.43 8.40
CA ASN A 8 26.15 15.56 7.61
C ASN A 8 24.80 15.17 6.98
N PRO A 9 23.78 16.04 7.04
CA PRO A 9 22.48 15.75 6.44
C PRO A 9 22.62 15.41 4.97
N ILE A 10 21.90 14.39 4.52
CA ILE A 10 21.79 14.05 3.10
C ILE A 10 21.01 15.17 2.42
N GLN A 11 21.55 15.74 1.33
CA GLN A 11 20.90 16.80 0.56
C GLN A 11 20.20 16.22 -0.65
N THR A 12 18.92 16.55 -0.84
CA THR A 12 18.12 16.11 -1.99
C THR A 12 17.11 17.18 -2.43
N ASP A 13 16.53 17.03 -3.61
CA ASP A 13 15.45 17.93 -4.03
C ASP A 13 14.13 17.55 -3.35
N ALA A 14 13.83 16.24 -3.27
CA ALA A 14 12.57 15.75 -2.72
C ALA A 14 12.80 14.54 -1.78
N VAL A 15 12.04 14.46 -0.69
CA VAL A 15 11.92 13.26 0.12
C VAL A 15 10.48 12.76 0.08
N ILE A 16 10.32 11.46 -0.19
CA ILE A 16 9.03 10.77 -0.27
C ILE A 16 8.90 9.85 0.94
N ILE A 17 7.83 10.00 1.71
CA ILE A 17 7.51 9.15 2.86
C ILE A 17 6.50 8.11 2.42
N GLY A 18 6.94 6.87 2.28
CA GLY A 18 6.18 5.72 1.78
C GLY A 18 6.62 5.29 0.39
N ALA A 19 7.03 4.02 0.26
CA ALA A 19 7.44 3.37 -0.98
C ALA A 19 6.37 2.40 -1.50
N GLY A 20 5.09 2.69 -1.25
CA GLY A 20 3.95 2.02 -1.88
C GLY A 20 3.82 2.42 -3.36
N PRO A 21 2.84 1.88 -4.11
CA PRO A 21 2.70 2.13 -5.54
C PRO A 21 2.69 3.62 -5.91
N VAL A 22 2.00 4.44 -5.13
CA VAL A 22 1.90 5.90 -5.37
C VAL A 22 3.22 6.61 -5.10
N GLY A 23 3.93 6.24 -4.03
CA GLY A 23 5.26 6.76 -3.73
C GLY A 23 6.29 6.39 -4.81
N LEU A 24 6.25 5.15 -5.29
CA LEU A 24 7.09 4.71 -6.40
C LEU A 24 6.79 5.50 -7.68
N PHE A 25 5.52 5.60 -8.07
CA PHE A 25 5.15 6.35 -9.28
C PHE A 25 5.49 7.84 -9.17
N SER A 26 5.52 8.41 -7.97
CA SER A 26 5.96 9.79 -7.76
C SER A 26 7.42 10.02 -8.18
N VAL A 27 8.27 9.00 -8.05
CA VAL A 27 9.66 9.07 -8.54
C VAL A 27 9.68 9.26 -10.05
N PHE A 28 8.82 8.56 -10.79
CA PHE A 28 8.71 8.73 -12.25
C PHE A 28 8.32 10.16 -12.60
N GLU A 29 7.25 10.68 -12.03
CA GLU A 29 6.74 12.03 -12.31
C GLU A 29 7.72 13.14 -11.91
N LEU A 30 8.42 12.98 -10.78
CA LEU A 30 9.49 13.90 -10.37
C LEU A 30 10.70 13.78 -11.28
N GLY A 31 11.08 12.56 -11.66
CA GLY A 31 12.22 12.27 -12.54
C GLY A 31 12.07 12.80 -13.96
N LEU A 32 10.81 12.91 -14.47
CA LEU A 32 10.52 13.61 -15.74
C LEU A 32 10.96 15.10 -15.71
N ASN A 33 11.10 15.66 -14.52
CA ASN A 33 11.48 17.05 -14.29
C ASN A 33 12.89 17.20 -13.70
N ASP A 34 13.75 16.18 -13.80
CA ASP A 34 15.11 16.12 -13.23
C ASP A 34 15.18 16.31 -11.70
N ILE A 35 14.13 16.00 -10.99
CA ILE A 35 14.06 16.12 -9.54
C ILE A 35 14.54 14.80 -8.89
N LYS A 36 15.58 14.90 -8.08
CA LYS A 36 16.15 13.76 -7.35
C LYS A 36 15.35 13.48 -6.10
N CYS A 37 15.10 12.20 -5.85
CA CYS A 37 14.28 11.78 -4.70
C CYS A 37 14.97 10.73 -3.83
N HIS A 38 14.74 10.84 -2.52
CA HIS A 38 14.95 9.80 -1.54
C HIS A 38 13.60 9.32 -1.02
N LEU A 39 13.44 8.00 -0.84
CA LEU A 39 12.24 7.39 -0.28
C LEU A 39 12.56 6.81 1.10
N VAL A 40 11.70 7.09 2.06
CA VAL A 40 11.78 6.52 3.42
C VAL A 40 10.56 5.64 3.64
N ASP A 41 10.75 4.37 4.02
CA ASP A 41 9.65 3.48 4.35
C ASP A 41 9.99 2.63 5.58
N ILE A 42 8.99 2.44 6.45
CA ILE A 42 9.10 1.59 7.64
C ILE A 42 9.22 0.11 7.28
N LEU A 43 8.70 -0.30 6.12
CA LEU A 43 8.86 -1.65 5.61
C LEU A 43 10.29 -1.86 5.11
N ASP A 44 10.73 -3.10 5.11
CA ASP A 44 12.07 -3.50 4.66
C ASP A 44 12.19 -3.68 3.14
N LYS A 45 11.09 -3.44 2.42
CA LYS A 45 10.97 -3.61 0.96
C LYS A 45 9.96 -2.64 0.36
N PRO A 46 10.05 -2.35 -0.96
CA PRO A 46 9.09 -1.51 -1.66
C PRO A 46 7.75 -2.23 -1.89
N GLY A 47 6.71 -1.45 -2.24
CA GLY A 47 5.39 -1.94 -2.63
C GLY A 47 4.30 -1.71 -1.58
N GLY A 48 4.65 -1.30 -0.35
CA GLY A 48 3.68 -0.96 0.69
C GLY A 48 2.66 -2.07 0.94
N GLN A 49 1.38 -1.73 1.03
CA GLN A 49 0.32 -2.70 1.29
C GLN A 49 0.21 -3.79 0.20
N CYS A 50 0.51 -3.47 -1.06
CA CYS A 50 0.46 -4.44 -2.16
C CYS A 50 1.45 -5.58 -1.94
N ALA A 51 2.68 -5.27 -1.56
CA ALA A 51 3.71 -6.26 -1.31
C ALA A 51 3.58 -6.96 0.05
N GLU A 52 2.99 -6.29 1.05
CA GLU A 52 2.93 -6.81 2.42
C GLU A 52 1.68 -7.62 2.72
N LEU A 53 0.50 -7.15 2.27
CA LEU A 53 -0.78 -7.75 2.65
C LEU A 53 -1.37 -8.68 1.59
N TYR A 54 -1.10 -8.41 0.30
CA TYR A 54 -1.72 -9.15 -0.79
C TYR A 54 -0.84 -9.25 -2.05
N PRO A 55 0.42 -9.74 -1.90
CA PRO A 55 1.38 -9.80 -3.02
C PRO A 55 0.89 -10.64 -4.22
N GLU A 56 0.14 -11.70 -3.97
CA GLU A 56 -0.39 -12.61 -5.01
C GLU A 56 -1.87 -12.35 -5.37
N LYS A 57 -2.50 -11.32 -4.77
CA LYS A 57 -3.88 -10.97 -5.10
C LYS A 57 -3.94 -10.29 -6.46
N PRO A 58 -4.84 -10.72 -7.36
CA PRO A 58 -5.04 -10.05 -8.63
C PRO A 58 -5.65 -8.66 -8.46
N ILE A 59 -5.12 -7.70 -9.21
CA ILE A 59 -5.56 -6.31 -9.32
C ILE A 59 -6.02 -6.08 -10.76
N TYR A 60 -7.18 -5.47 -10.96
CA TYR A 60 -7.83 -5.33 -12.26
C TYR A 60 -8.04 -3.87 -12.69
N ASP A 61 -7.77 -2.90 -11.80
CA ASP A 61 -8.08 -1.48 -11.99
C ASP A 61 -6.85 -0.60 -12.24
N ILE A 62 -5.77 -1.21 -12.73
CA ILE A 62 -4.61 -0.47 -13.23
C ILE A 62 -4.81 -0.19 -14.73
N PRO A 63 -4.81 1.08 -15.16
CA PRO A 63 -5.01 1.44 -16.56
C PRO A 63 -4.06 0.70 -17.50
N ALA A 64 -4.60 0.17 -18.61
CA ALA A 64 -3.88 -0.59 -19.64
C ALA A 64 -3.23 -1.90 -19.15
N VAL A 65 -3.44 -2.31 -17.90
CA VAL A 65 -3.00 -3.60 -17.36
C VAL A 65 -4.25 -4.42 -16.99
N PRO A 66 -4.71 -5.35 -17.84
CA PRO A 66 -5.95 -6.11 -17.62
C PRO A 66 -5.96 -6.85 -16.30
N ILE A 67 -4.80 -7.37 -15.90
CA ILE A 67 -4.59 -8.05 -14.63
C ILE A 67 -3.10 -7.99 -14.25
N CYS A 68 -2.82 -7.75 -13.00
CA CYS A 68 -1.51 -7.97 -12.39
C CYS A 68 -1.68 -8.33 -10.91
N THR A 69 -0.68 -8.94 -10.31
CA THR A 69 -0.62 -9.14 -8.86
C THR A 69 -0.01 -7.92 -8.16
N GLY A 70 -0.12 -7.85 -6.83
CA GLY A 70 0.54 -6.80 -6.05
C GLY A 70 2.07 -6.81 -6.23
N THR A 71 2.67 -8.00 -6.37
CA THR A 71 4.10 -8.17 -6.66
C THR A 71 4.44 -7.65 -8.06
N GLU A 72 3.75 -8.10 -9.10
CA GLU A 72 3.99 -7.68 -10.48
C GLU A 72 3.82 -6.17 -10.67
N LEU A 73 2.82 -5.55 -10.01
CA LEU A 73 2.67 -4.10 -10.04
C LEU A 73 3.89 -3.40 -9.44
N THR A 74 4.37 -3.88 -8.30
CA THR A 74 5.54 -3.32 -7.62
C THR A 74 6.80 -3.44 -8.49
N GLU A 75 7.04 -4.61 -9.09
CA GLU A 75 8.18 -4.87 -9.97
C GLU A 75 8.17 -3.96 -11.20
N ARG A 76 7.01 -3.80 -11.86
CA ARG A 76 6.86 -2.90 -13.02
C ARG A 76 7.10 -1.43 -12.66
N LEU A 77 6.63 -1.00 -11.47
CA LEU A 77 6.90 0.36 -10.99
C LEU A 77 8.39 0.57 -10.68
N LEU A 78 9.07 -0.42 -10.10
CA LEU A 78 10.51 -0.37 -9.86
C LEU A 78 11.31 -0.31 -11.18
N GLU A 79 10.92 -1.11 -12.18
CA GLU A 79 11.49 -1.04 -13.51
C GLU A 79 11.30 0.35 -14.14
N GLN A 80 10.09 0.91 -14.05
CA GLN A 80 9.74 2.22 -14.59
C GLN A 80 10.55 3.36 -13.97
N ILE A 81 10.88 3.30 -12.67
CA ILE A 81 11.61 4.35 -11.96
C ILE A 81 13.13 4.15 -11.94
N ASN A 82 13.62 2.98 -12.33
CA ASN A 82 15.05 2.65 -12.31
C ASN A 82 15.94 3.69 -13.03
N PRO A 83 15.55 4.27 -14.21
CA PRO A 83 16.33 5.28 -14.91
C PRO A 83 16.53 6.59 -14.14
N PHE A 84 15.76 6.83 -13.07
CA PHE A 84 15.85 8.06 -12.26
C PHE A 84 16.69 7.87 -10.99
N HIS A 85 17.21 6.67 -10.74
CA HIS A 85 18.13 6.32 -9.65
C HIS A 85 17.67 6.80 -8.26
N PRO A 86 16.43 6.50 -7.82
CA PRO A 86 15.97 6.88 -6.49
C PRO A 86 16.78 6.18 -5.40
N VAL A 87 16.96 6.84 -4.26
CA VAL A 87 17.64 6.25 -3.10
C VAL A 87 16.59 5.82 -2.08
N PHE A 88 16.66 4.58 -1.65
CA PHE A 88 15.72 4.01 -0.67
C PHE A 88 16.34 3.90 0.72
N HIS A 89 15.55 4.25 1.71
CA HIS A 89 15.82 4.08 3.15
C HIS A 89 14.72 3.21 3.74
N PHE A 90 14.89 1.89 3.63
CA PHE A 90 13.96 0.90 4.13
C PHE A 90 14.19 0.57 5.60
N GLY A 91 13.14 0.03 6.28
CA GLY A 91 13.19 -0.34 7.69
C GLY A 91 13.35 0.88 8.60
N GLN A 92 13.00 2.07 8.13
CA GLN A 92 13.13 3.33 8.86
C GLN A 92 11.82 4.10 8.86
N MET A 93 11.41 4.56 10.02
CA MET A 93 10.22 5.38 10.18
C MET A 93 10.58 6.87 10.13
N ALA A 94 9.88 7.64 9.31
CA ALA A 94 9.95 9.11 9.34
C ALA A 94 9.44 9.61 10.70
N GLU A 95 10.36 10.03 11.58
CA GLU A 95 10.04 10.34 12.99
C GLU A 95 9.74 11.82 13.21
N SER A 96 10.50 12.72 12.58
CA SER A 96 10.29 14.15 12.73
C SER A 96 10.50 14.89 11.42
N LEU A 97 9.75 15.99 11.25
CA LEU A 97 9.84 16.91 10.13
C LEU A 97 9.97 18.33 10.65
N GLN A 98 11.07 19.01 10.32
CA GLN A 98 11.36 20.37 10.78
C GLN A 98 11.61 21.29 9.60
N LYS A 99 11.02 22.48 9.62
CA LYS A 99 11.28 23.50 8.61
C LYS A 99 12.66 24.12 8.82
N LEU A 100 13.42 24.23 7.75
CA LEU A 100 14.75 24.85 7.77
C LEU A 100 14.64 26.38 7.64
N PRO A 101 15.52 27.16 8.33
CA PRO A 101 15.49 28.62 8.27
C PRO A 101 15.70 29.19 6.85
N GLU A 102 16.55 28.52 6.07
CA GLU A 102 16.87 28.88 4.68
C GLU A 102 15.85 28.37 3.65
N GLY A 103 14.83 27.68 4.11
CA GLY A 103 13.81 27.05 3.27
C GLY A 103 14.03 25.53 3.13
N GLY A 104 12.95 24.82 2.78
CA GLY A 104 12.95 23.35 2.76
C GLY A 104 12.73 22.74 4.14
N TRP A 105 13.01 21.44 4.26
CA TRP A 105 12.64 20.63 5.39
C TRP A 105 13.73 19.63 5.75
N ARG A 106 13.91 19.40 7.05
CA ARG A 106 14.72 18.33 7.59
C ARG A 106 13.83 17.20 8.06
N LEU A 107 13.98 16.06 7.43
CA LEU A 107 13.40 14.79 7.86
C LEU A 107 14.44 14.02 8.69
N THR A 108 14.05 13.55 9.88
CA THR A 108 14.87 12.61 10.67
C THR A 108 14.10 11.32 10.85
N THR A 109 14.78 10.18 10.67
CA THR A 109 14.21 8.86 10.90
C THR A 109 14.49 8.37 12.32
N ASP A 110 13.76 7.36 12.78
CA ASP A 110 13.96 6.66 14.06
C ASP A 110 15.34 6.00 14.19
N LEU A 111 16.02 5.72 13.07
CA LEU A 111 17.39 5.22 13.04
C LEU A 111 18.45 6.32 12.91
N GLY A 112 18.05 7.60 12.98
CA GLY A 112 18.95 8.75 12.96
C GLY A 112 19.42 9.17 11.57
N THR A 113 18.85 8.65 10.48
CA THR A 113 19.10 9.20 9.14
C THR A 113 18.50 10.59 9.03
N VAL A 114 19.29 11.57 8.59
CA VAL A 114 18.90 12.98 8.44
C VAL A 114 18.93 13.36 6.97
N ILE A 115 17.79 13.83 6.45
CA ILE A 115 17.63 14.22 5.03
C ILE A 115 17.09 15.65 4.99
N ASP A 116 17.82 16.56 4.34
CA ASP A 116 17.37 17.90 4.03
C ASP A 116 16.85 17.94 2.58
N ALA A 117 15.59 18.33 2.40
CA ALA A 117 14.91 18.34 1.11
C ALA A 117 14.18 19.66 0.88
N LYS A 118 14.10 20.11 -0.39
CA LYS A 118 13.33 21.30 -0.76
C LYS A 118 11.83 21.09 -0.62
N VAL A 119 11.36 19.88 -0.96
CA VAL A 119 9.95 19.47 -0.87
C VAL A 119 9.80 18.11 -0.20
N VAL A 120 8.65 17.89 0.44
CA VAL A 120 8.29 16.64 1.11
C VAL A 120 7.01 16.09 0.50
N ILE A 121 6.99 14.81 0.16
CA ILE A 121 5.83 14.12 -0.37
C ILE A 121 5.42 13.02 0.62
N ILE A 122 4.23 13.11 1.18
CA ILE A 122 3.67 12.12 2.09
C ILE A 122 2.79 11.16 1.26
N ALA A 123 3.30 9.97 0.99
CA ALA A 123 2.65 8.89 0.26
C ALA A 123 2.47 7.64 1.15
N ALA A 124 2.25 7.87 2.45
CA ALA A 124 2.28 6.86 3.50
C ALA A 124 1.01 5.97 3.56
N GLY A 125 0.14 6.02 2.54
CA GLY A 125 -1.09 5.23 2.48
C GLY A 125 -2.00 5.50 3.69
N GLY A 126 -2.38 4.47 4.44
CA GLY A 126 -3.11 4.63 5.71
C GLY A 126 -2.20 4.84 6.94
N GLY A 127 -0.91 5.12 6.74
CA GLY A 127 0.10 5.07 7.79
C GLY A 127 0.58 3.64 8.06
N SER A 128 1.19 3.40 9.22
CA SER A 128 1.50 2.04 9.62
C SER A 128 0.20 1.28 9.89
N PHE A 129 0.12 0.08 9.35
CA PHE A 129 -1.08 -0.76 9.49
C PHE A 129 -0.77 -1.99 10.33
N MET A 130 -1.72 -2.31 11.20
CA MET A 130 -1.70 -3.56 11.96
C MET A 130 -3.05 -4.28 11.82
N PRO A 131 -3.05 -5.57 11.53
CA PRO A 131 -4.27 -6.36 11.55
C PRO A 131 -4.95 -6.29 12.90
N LYS A 132 -6.26 -6.15 12.89
CA LYS A 132 -7.05 -6.28 14.12
C LYS A 132 -7.09 -7.72 14.54
N ARG A 133 -6.50 -7.98 15.70
CA ARG A 133 -6.52 -9.30 16.30
C ARG A 133 -7.93 -9.65 16.78
N PRO A 134 -8.47 -10.84 16.44
CA PRO A 134 -9.70 -11.33 17.06
C PRO A 134 -9.56 -11.38 18.58
N PRO A 135 -10.64 -11.14 19.35
CA PRO A 135 -10.60 -11.21 20.81
C PRO A 135 -10.66 -12.66 21.31
N ILE A 136 -9.69 -13.46 20.90
CA ILE A 136 -9.57 -14.89 21.25
C ILE A 136 -8.35 -15.05 22.13
N LYS A 137 -8.55 -15.60 23.32
CA LYS A 137 -7.47 -15.83 24.28
C LYS A 137 -6.50 -16.88 23.75
N GLY A 138 -5.21 -16.57 23.80
CA GLY A 138 -4.13 -17.50 23.42
C GLY A 138 -3.88 -17.57 21.89
N ILE A 139 -4.50 -16.70 21.10
CA ILE A 139 -4.29 -16.65 19.64
C ILE A 139 -2.83 -16.44 19.25
N GLU A 140 -2.07 -15.76 20.12
CA GLU A 140 -0.66 -15.44 19.93
C GLU A 140 0.22 -16.65 19.66
N GLU A 141 -0.12 -17.79 20.26
CA GLU A 141 0.62 -19.05 20.10
C GLU A 141 0.58 -19.55 18.64
N PHE A 142 -0.51 -19.26 17.93
CA PHE A 142 -0.82 -19.74 16.59
C PHE A 142 -0.43 -18.74 15.49
N GLU A 143 -0.18 -17.48 15.86
CA GLU A 143 0.14 -16.40 14.89
C GLU A 143 1.41 -16.70 14.10
N GLY A 144 1.35 -16.50 12.79
CA GLY A 144 2.46 -16.77 11.87
C GLY A 144 2.73 -18.25 11.58
N LYS A 145 2.07 -19.19 12.29
CA LYS A 145 2.24 -20.64 12.11
C LYS A 145 1.00 -21.28 11.47
N SER A 146 -0.17 -21.01 12.02
CA SER A 146 -1.45 -21.53 11.52
C SER A 146 -2.58 -20.49 11.52
N VAL A 147 -2.39 -19.35 12.19
CA VAL A 147 -3.26 -18.17 12.13
C VAL A 147 -2.52 -17.05 11.39
N PHE A 148 -3.15 -16.52 10.35
CA PHE A 148 -2.57 -15.50 9.48
C PHE A 148 -3.53 -14.33 9.29
N TYR A 149 -2.98 -13.14 9.08
CA TYR A 149 -3.70 -11.89 8.83
C TYR A 149 -3.55 -11.38 7.39
N ALA A 150 -2.72 -12.05 6.61
CA ALA A 150 -2.46 -11.77 5.19
C ALA A 150 -2.11 -13.07 4.46
N VAL A 151 -2.39 -13.13 3.18
CA VAL A 151 -1.97 -14.23 2.31
C VAL A 151 -0.76 -13.78 1.52
N ARG A 152 0.43 -14.15 1.98
CA ARG A 152 1.69 -13.82 1.30
C ARG A 152 2.05 -14.83 0.22
N LYS A 153 1.63 -16.10 0.38
CA LYS A 153 1.81 -17.20 -0.58
C LYS A 153 0.57 -18.06 -0.58
N MET A 154 -0.15 -18.11 -1.67
CA MET A 154 -1.36 -18.92 -1.81
C MET A 154 -1.06 -20.42 -1.65
N ASP A 155 0.08 -20.85 -2.16
CA ASP A 155 0.49 -22.27 -2.11
C ASP A 155 0.66 -22.82 -0.69
N HIS A 156 0.89 -21.95 0.30
CA HIS A 156 0.90 -22.35 1.72
C HIS A 156 -0.41 -22.99 2.18
N PHE A 157 -1.51 -22.66 1.52
CA PHE A 157 -2.86 -23.10 1.85
C PHE A 157 -3.35 -24.30 1.01
N ARG A 158 -2.50 -24.80 0.10
CA ARG A 158 -2.82 -25.96 -0.73
C ARG A 158 -3.19 -27.17 0.12
N ASP A 159 -4.26 -27.85 -0.28
CA ASP A 159 -4.77 -29.09 0.34
C ASP A 159 -5.13 -28.98 1.84
N LYS A 160 -5.25 -27.75 2.37
CA LYS A 160 -5.64 -27.47 3.76
C LYS A 160 -7.13 -27.15 3.90
N ARG A 161 -7.70 -27.50 5.05
CA ARG A 161 -8.99 -26.98 5.49
C ARG A 161 -8.78 -25.61 6.08
N ILE A 162 -9.36 -24.58 5.46
CA ILE A 162 -9.12 -23.19 5.82
C ILE A 162 -10.39 -22.59 6.40
N VAL A 163 -10.25 -21.92 7.54
CA VAL A 163 -11.28 -21.02 8.06
C VAL A 163 -10.89 -19.59 7.70
N VAL A 164 -11.76 -18.92 6.93
CA VAL A 164 -11.63 -17.49 6.63
C VAL A 164 -12.63 -16.73 7.51
N ALA A 165 -12.13 -15.93 8.44
CA ALA A 165 -12.96 -15.19 9.39
C ALA A 165 -13.02 -13.69 9.02
N GLY A 166 -14.21 -13.22 8.64
CA GLY A 166 -14.44 -11.84 8.21
C GLY A 166 -15.64 -11.68 7.28
N GLY A 167 -16.01 -10.46 6.96
CA GLY A 167 -17.16 -10.17 6.10
C GLY A 167 -16.97 -8.94 5.20
N GLY A 168 -15.72 -8.50 5.03
CA GLY A 168 -15.34 -7.44 4.09
C GLY A 168 -14.68 -8.00 2.82
N ASP A 169 -14.29 -7.13 1.90
CA ASP A 169 -13.65 -7.50 0.61
C ASP A 169 -12.50 -8.48 0.79
N SER A 170 -11.57 -8.22 1.72
CA SER A 170 -10.43 -9.11 1.94
C SER A 170 -10.84 -10.54 2.31
N ALA A 171 -11.88 -10.71 3.13
CA ALA A 171 -12.33 -12.04 3.54
C ALA A 171 -12.97 -12.80 2.37
N LEU A 172 -13.86 -12.13 1.62
CA LEU A 172 -14.54 -12.75 0.49
C LEU A 172 -13.57 -13.04 -0.66
N ASP A 173 -12.74 -12.07 -1.02
CA ASP A 173 -11.77 -12.25 -2.10
C ASP A 173 -10.82 -13.42 -1.81
N TRP A 174 -10.28 -13.52 -0.59
CA TRP A 174 -9.41 -14.63 -0.25
C TRP A 174 -10.15 -15.96 -0.10
N ALA A 175 -11.40 -15.98 0.36
CA ALA A 175 -12.20 -17.20 0.35
C ALA A 175 -12.41 -17.72 -1.08
N LEU A 176 -12.72 -16.82 -2.03
CA LEU A 176 -12.92 -17.16 -3.43
C LEU A 176 -11.61 -17.59 -4.12
N ASN A 177 -10.51 -16.87 -3.90
CA ASN A 177 -9.22 -17.15 -4.55
C ASN A 177 -8.56 -18.44 -4.03
N LEU A 178 -8.76 -18.79 -2.75
CA LEU A 178 -8.18 -19.99 -2.15
C LEU A 178 -9.04 -21.24 -2.35
N GLN A 179 -10.32 -21.09 -2.68
CA GLN A 179 -11.23 -22.21 -2.84
C GLN A 179 -10.72 -23.27 -3.86
N PRO A 180 -10.20 -22.90 -5.03
CA PRO A 180 -9.70 -23.91 -5.99
C PRO A 180 -8.42 -24.63 -5.54
N LEU A 181 -7.71 -24.10 -4.56
CA LEU A 181 -6.41 -24.56 -4.11
C LEU A 181 -6.50 -25.38 -2.81
N ALA A 182 -7.38 -24.95 -1.91
CA ALA A 182 -7.56 -25.53 -0.61
C ALA A 182 -8.30 -26.89 -0.68
N LYS A 183 -8.12 -27.73 0.32
CA LYS A 183 -8.94 -28.92 0.49
C LYS A 183 -10.40 -28.56 0.76
N HIS A 184 -10.62 -27.51 1.55
CA HIS A 184 -11.94 -26.96 1.85
C HIS A 184 -11.81 -25.57 2.43
N VAL A 185 -12.72 -24.66 2.08
CA VAL A 185 -12.81 -23.30 2.63
C VAL A 185 -14.13 -23.13 3.36
N THR A 186 -14.07 -22.67 4.60
CA THR A 186 -15.24 -22.22 5.36
C THR A 186 -15.11 -20.75 5.67
N LEU A 187 -16.03 -19.94 5.11
CA LEU A 187 -16.15 -18.53 5.47
C LEU A 187 -16.99 -18.41 6.76
N VAL A 188 -16.43 -17.75 7.76
CA VAL A 188 -17.10 -17.50 9.04
C VAL A 188 -17.35 -16.01 9.20
N HIS A 189 -18.62 -15.63 9.35
CA HIS A 189 -18.99 -14.25 9.64
C HIS A 189 -20.10 -14.18 10.69
N ARG A 190 -20.04 -13.14 11.54
CA ARG A 190 -20.99 -12.99 12.68
C ARG A 190 -22.42 -12.64 12.25
N ARG A 191 -22.64 -12.18 11.02
CA ARG A 191 -23.94 -11.76 10.49
C ARG A 191 -24.04 -12.13 9.02
N ASP A 192 -25.27 -12.34 8.54
CA ASP A 192 -25.51 -12.55 7.11
C ASP A 192 -25.64 -11.20 6.34
N ASP A 193 -24.73 -10.30 6.63
CA ASP A 193 -24.63 -8.96 6.05
C ASP A 193 -23.15 -8.63 5.79
N PHE A 194 -22.76 -8.56 4.52
CA PHE A 194 -21.37 -8.46 4.08
C PHE A 194 -21.06 -7.03 3.61
N ARG A 195 -19.88 -6.53 4.02
CA ARG A 195 -19.33 -5.24 3.57
C ARG A 195 -18.32 -5.44 2.42
N ALA A 196 -18.63 -6.32 1.51
CA ALA A 196 -17.82 -6.62 0.34
C ALA A 196 -18.56 -6.22 -0.93
N ALA A 197 -17.83 -6.20 -2.04
CA ALA A 197 -18.39 -5.94 -3.35
C ALA A 197 -19.57 -6.89 -3.65
N PRO A 198 -20.70 -6.41 -4.16
CA PRO A 198 -21.89 -7.25 -4.42
C PRO A 198 -21.58 -8.47 -5.28
N ASP A 199 -20.71 -8.34 -6.27
CA ASP A 199 -20.28 -9.44 -7.15
C ASP A 199 -19.56 -10.54 -6.37
N SER A 200 -18.65 -10.18 -5.45
CA SER A 200 -17.95 -11.14 -4.58
C SER A 200 -18.93 -11.88 -3.68
N VAL A 201 -19.95 -11.19 -3.15
CA VAL A 201 -21.00 -11.81 -2.33
C VAL A 201 -21.82 -12.80 -3.15
N LEU A 202 -22.20 -12.44 -4.38
CA LEU A 202 -22.96 -13.33 -5.28
C LEU A 202 -22.16 -14.59 -5.63
N LYS A 203 -20.88 -14.44 -5.98
CA LYS A 203 -19.98 -15.57 -6.28
C LYS A 203 -19.81 -16.50 -5.07
N MET A 204 -19.59 -15.94 -3.89
CA MET A 204 -19.47 -16.71 -2.66
C MET A 204 -20.74 -17.53 -2.38
N ARG A 205 -21.94 -16.91 -2.50
CA ARG A 205 -23.22 -17.62 -2.28
C ARG A 205 -23.47 -18.71 -3.31
N ALA A 206 -23.09 -18.48 -4.59
CA ALA A 206 -23.18 -19.51 -5.63
C ALA A 206 -22.29 -20.72 -5.27
N MET A 207 -21.03 -20.49 -4.88
CA MET A 207 -20.12 -21.56 -4.48
C MET A 207 -20.63 -22.33 -3.23
N VAL A 208 -21.25 -21.64 -2.28
CA VAL A 208 -21.89 -22.28 -1.13
C VAL A 208 -23.08 -23.15 -1.57
N ALA A 209 -23.92 -22.67 -2.47
CA ALA A 209 -25.06 -23.42 -2.99
C ALA A 209 -24.64 -24.67 -3.80
N GLU A 210 -23.49 -24.59 -4.47
CA GLU A 210 -22.88 -25.71 -5.20
C GLU A 210 -22.09 -26.67 -4.29
N GLY A 211 -21.96 -26.39 -3.01
CA GLY A 211 -21.21 -27.21 -2.04
C GLY A 211 -19.68 -27.14 -2.22
N LEU A 212 -19.18 -26.13 -2.93
CA LEU A 212 -17.75 -25.93 -3.14
C LEU A 212 -17.03 -25.29 -1.94
N MET A 213 -17.78 -24.56 -1.11
CA MET A 213 -17.31 -24.00 0.15
C MET A 213 -18.45 -23.90 1.14
N ASP A 214 -18.15 -23.67 2.42
CA ASP A 214 -19.14 -23.45 3.46
C ASP A 214 -19.22 -21.98 3.90
N LEU A 215 -20.42 -21.54 4.28
CA LEU A 215 -20.66 -20.32 5.03
C LEU A 215 -21.23 -20.64 6.41
N LYS A 216 -20.61 -20.11 7.46
CA LYS A 216 -21.10 -20.22 8.85
C LYS A 216 -21.38 -18.84 9.41
N ILE A 217 -22.64 -18.57 9.75
CA ILE A 217 -23.04 -17.35 10.44
C ILE A 217 -22.89 -17.59 11.94
N ALA A 218 -21.74 -17.22 12.48
CA ALA A 218 -21.38 -17.48 13.87
C ALA A 218 -20.23 -16.57 14.32
N ASN A 219 -20.06 -16.44 15.64
CA ASN A 219 -18.88 -15.84 16.23
C ASN A 219 -17.81 -16.92 16.43
N LEU A 220 -16.58 -16.61 16.07
CA LEU A 220 -15.42 -17.44 16.37
C LEU A 220 -14.93 -17.07 17.77
N THR A 221 -14.93 -18.04 18.70
CA THR A 221 -14.73 -17.78 20.13
C THR A 221 -13.46 -18.42 20.70
N THR A 222 -13.03 -19.54 20.15
CA THR A 222 -11.86 -20.27 20.65
C THR A 222 -11.07 -20.87 19.49
N ILE A 223 -9.77 -20.99 19.68
CA ILE A 223 -8.85 -21.77 18.84
C ILE A 223 -8.38 -22.97 19.65
N ASN A 224 -8.47 -24.16 19.08
CA ASN A 224 -7.99 -25.40 19.68
C ASN A 224 -6.78 -25.90 18.87
N GLY A 225 -5.75 -26.35 19.56
CA GLY A 225 -4.52 -26.84 18.93
C GLY A 225 -3.39 -26.94 19.95
N ALA A 226 -2.20 -27.22 19.47
CA ALA A 226 -0.99 -27.28 20.28
C ALA A 226 0.23 -26.90 19.42
N ASP A 227 1.30 -26.43 20.06
CA ASP A 227 2.60 -26.11 19.43
C ASP A 227 2.49 -25.10 18.27
N GLY A 228 1.45 -24.25 18.32
CA GLY A 228 1.15 -23.28 17.29
C GLY A 228 0.44 -23.84 16.06
N GLN A 229 0.02 -25.10 16.10
CA GLN A 229 -0.78 -25.72 15.03
C GLN A 229 -2.23 -25.82 15.47
N ILE A 230 -3.11 -25.21 14.67
CA ILE A 230 -4.56 -25.25 14.88
C ILE A 230 -5.10 -26.63 14.45
N SER A 231 -6.03 -27.18 15.22
CA SER A 231 -6.77 -28.39 14.86
C SER A 231 -8.25 -28.13 14.62
N SER A 232 -8.81 -27.14 15.32
CA SER A 232 -10.19 -26.68 15.13
C SER A 232 -10.38 -25.26 15.66
N VAL A 233 -11.49 -24.64 15.27
CA VAL A 233 -12.02 -23.43 15.89
C VAL A 233 -13.40 -23.72 16.48
N THR A 234 -13.71 -23.10 17.62
CA THR A 234 -15.05 -23.16 18.19
C THR A 234 -15.88 -21.99 17.69
N LEU A 235 -17.01 -22.29 17.11
CA LEU A 235 -18.02 -21.35 16.64
C LEU A 235 -19.18 -21.27 17.60
N THR A 236 -19.71 -20.09 17.84
CA THR A 236 -20.92 -19.85 18.66
C THR A 236 -21.96 -19.14 17.80
N ASP A 237 -23.12 -19.77 17.61
CA ASP A 237 -24.23 -19.21 16.85
C ASP A 237 -25.04 -18.15 17.65
N GLU A 238 -26.07 -17.59 17.02
CA GLU A 238 -26.97 -16.60 17.66
C GLU A 238 -27.76 -17.15 18.82
N HIS A 239 -28.01 -18.49 18.85
CA HIS A 239 -28.69 -19.20 19.94
C HIS A 239 -27.73 -19.65 21.05
N LYS A 240 -26.44 -19.27 20.97
CA LYS A 240 -25.37 -19.66 21.90
C LYS A 240 -25.01 -21.14 21.86
N HIS A 241 -25.40 -21.86 20.83
CA HIS A 241 -24.88 -23.20 20.63
C HIS A 241 -23.45 -23.14 20.15
N THR A 242 -22.60 -23.97 20.70
CA THR A 242 -21.20 -24.09 20.35
C THR A 242 -20.92 -25.37 19.59
N HIS A 243 -20.08 -25.30 18.56
CA HIS A 243 -19.58 -26.47 17.86
C HIS A 243 -18.16 -26.23 17.38
N ASP A 244 -17.37 -27.27 17.31
CA ASP A 244 -16.03 -27.24 16.81
C ASP A 244 -16.00 -27.47 15.29
N LEU A 245 -15.28 -26.63 14.58
CA LEU A 245 -15.01 -26.74 13.14
C LEU A 245 -13.54 -27.11 12.96
N ALA A 246 -13.28 -28.30 12.46
CA ALA A 246 -11.91 -28.77 12.21
C ALA A 246 -11.26 -27.96 11.08
N CYS A 247 -10.05 -27.46 11.30
CA CYS A 247 -9.29 -26.71 10.31
C CYS A 247 -7.79 -26.85 10.53
N ASP A 248 -7.02 -26.61 9.48
CA ASP A 248 -5.56 -26.67 9.46
C ASP A 248 -4.92 -25.27 9.43
N SER A 249 -5.69 -24.28 9.02
CA SER A 249 -5.27 -22.87 9.01
C SER A 249 -6.46 -21.94 9.18
N MET A 250 -6.21 -20.77 9.76
CA MET A 250 -7.19 -19.69 9.91
C MET A 250 -6.64 -18.39 9.33
N LEU A 251 -7.46 -17.73 8.52
CA LEU A 251 -7.24 -16.38 8.01
C LEU A 251 -8.17 -15.40 8.74
N ALA A 252 -7.59 -14.43 9.45
CA ALA A 252 -8.35 -13.51 10.31
C ALA A 252 -8.42 -12.11 9.67
N PHE A 253 -9.50 -11.81 8.94
CA PHE A 253 -9.74 -10.53 8.26
C PHE A 253 -10.73 -9.65 9.04
N TYR A 254 -10.34 -9.24 10.24
CA TYR A 254 -11.14 -8.36 11.12
C TYR A 254 -10.94 -6.88 10.82
N GLY A 255 -10.23 -6.55 9.74
CA GLY A 255 -9.85 -5.22 9.32
C GLY A 255 -8.48 -4.81 9.84
N LEU A 256 -8.07 -3.59 9.47
CA LEU A 256 -6.78 -3.02 9.86
C LEU A 256 -6.99 -1.89 10.88
N THR A 257 -6.05 -1.73 11.78
CA THR A 257 -5.87 -0.49 12.54
C THR A 257 -4.82 0.32 11.81
N MET A 258 -5.20 1.49 11.33
CA MET A 258 -4.32 2.45 10.70
C MET A 258 -3.84 3.45 11.73
N LYS A 259 -2.54 3.71 11.78
CA LYS A 259 -1.93 4.74 12.64
C LYS A 259 -1.03 5.60 11.80
N LEU A 260 -1.27 6.90 11.79
CA LEU A 260 -0.40 7.86 11.10
C LEU A 260 1.01 7.88 11.70
N GLY A 261 1.15 7.43 12.95
CA GLY A 261 2.42 7.49 13.65
C GLY A 261 2.92 8.94 13.76
N PRO A 262 4.24 9.17 13.68
CA PRO A 262 4.84 10.49 13.81
C PRO A 262 4.39 11.51 12.76
N VAL A 263 3.90 11.07 11.59
CA VAL A 263 3.34 11.97 10.55
C VAL A 263 2.24 12.87 11.12
N ALA A 264 1.50 12.38 12.14
CA ALA A 264 0.50 13.18 12.84
C ALA A 264 1.07 14.41 13.56
N ASN A 265 2.38 14.43 13.85
CA ASN A 265 3.07 15.48 14.59
C ASN A 265 3.92 16.40 13.69
N PHE A 266 3.81 16.31 12.37
CA PHE A 266 4.59 17.12 11.44
C PHE A 266 4.11 18.56 11.31
N GLY A 267 3.12 18.99 12.12
CA GLY A 267 2.56 20.34 12.08
C GLY A 267 1.67 20.60 10.86
N ILE A 268 1.16 19.54 10.23
CA ILE A 268 0.25 19.59 9.09
C ILE A 268 -1.17 19.38 9.61
N ASN A 269 -2.14 20.10 9.04
CA ASN A 269 -3.54 19.92 9.40
C ASN A 269 -4.01 18.50 9.09
N LEU A 270 -4.70 17.89 10.04
CA LEU A 270 -5.31 16.56 9.91
C LEU A 270 -6.83 16.67 10.08
N HIS A 271 -7.54 15.80 9.39
CA HIS A 271 -8.95 15.57 9.57
C HIS A 271 -9.19 14.05 9.61
N GLU A 272 -9.68 13.51 10.73
CA GLU A 272 -9.97 12.07 10.90
C GLU A 272 -8.82 11.11 10.46
N ASN A 273 -7.59 11.44 10.81
CA ASN A 273 -6.38 10.68 10.42
C ASN A 273 -6.05 10.69 8.92
N VAL A 274 -6.52 11.67 8.16
CA VAL A 274 -6.12 11.95 6.79
C VAL A 274 -5.68 13.40 6.65
N ILE A 275 -4.92 13.69 5.60
CA ILE A 275 -4.36 15.02 5.35
C ILE A 275 -5.22 15.72 4.30
N PRO A 276 -5.98 16.79 4.65
CA PRO A 276 -6.68 17.61 3.67
C PRO A 276 -5.68 18.28 2.70
N VAL A 277 -6.00 18.25 1.41
CA VAL A 277 -5.15 18.83 0.36
C VAL A 277 -5.93 19.69 -0.61
N ASN A 278 -5.23 20.58 -1.30
CA ASN A 278 -5.75 21.29 -2.44
C ASN A 278 -5.75 20.35 -3.67
N THR A 279 -6.89 20.19 -4.34
CA THR A 279 -7.02 19.29 -5.49
C THR A 279 -6.32 19.77 -6.77
N THR A 280 -5.84 21.00 -6.80
CA THR A 280 -5.11 21.55 -7.95
C THR A 280 -3.68 21.00 -8.05
N ASP A 281 -3.07 20.71 -6.91
CA ASP A 281 -1.65 20.39 -6.80
C ASP A 281 -1.28 19.45 -5.66
N PHE A 282 -2.27 19.02 -4.85
CA PHE A 282 -2.12 18.12 -3.68
C PHE A 282 -1.19 18.66 -2.59
N GLU A 283 -1.00 19.98 -2.54
CA GLU A 283 -0.31 20.63 -1.44
C GLU A 283 -1.16 20.61 -0.16
N THR A 284 -0.50 20.43 0.97
CA THR A 284 -1.11 20.43 2.29
C THR A 284 -1.28 21.86 2.84
N SER A 285 -1.67 22.00 4.10
CA SER A 285 -1.67 23.30 4.81
C SER A 285 -0.26 23.91 4.98
N SER A 286 0.79 23.11 4.81
CA SER A 286 2.19 23.55 4.89
C SER A 286 2.79 23.64 3.49
N PRO A 287 3.16 24.84 3.02
CA PRO A 287 3.78 25.02 1.70
C PRO A 287 4.99 24.10 1.51
N THR A 288 5.15 23.56 0.30
CA THR A 288 6.20 22.61 -0.09
C THR A 288 6.07 21.21 0.52
N VAL A 289 4.97 20.95 1.24
CA VAL A 289 4.61 19.60 1.74
C VAL A 289 3.35 19.13 1.04
N PHE A 290 3.43 18.00 0.38
CA PHE A 290 2.37 17.39 -0.41
C PHE A 290 1.88 16.10 0.25
N ALA A 291 0.63 15.73 0.02
CA ALA A 291 0.10 14.45 0.45
C ALA A 291 -0.70 13.80 -0.69
N ILE A 292 -0.34 12.56 -1.06
CA ILE A 292 -0.90 11.83 -2.19
C ILE A 292 -1.21 10.37 -1.81
N GLY A 293 -2.12 9.74 -2.56
CA GLY A 293 -2.59 8.38 -2.26
C GLY A 293 -3.60 8.37 -1.11
N ASP A 294 -3.71 7.24 -0.43
CA ASP A 294 -4.77 7.01 0.56
C ASP A 294 -4.67 7.87 1.82
N ILE A 295 -3.51 8.50 2.05
CA ILE A 295 -3.25 9.38 3.19
C ILE A 295 -3.98 10.71 3.09
N ASN A 296 -4.28 11.18 1.87
CA ASN A 296 -4.92 12.47 1.66
C ASN A 296 -6.45 12.40 1.68
N SER A 297 -7.08 13.56 1.80
CA SER A 297 -8.52 13.73 1.63
C SER A 297 -8.88 15.01 0.90
N TYR A 298 -9.92 14.91 0.07
CA TYR A 298 -10.55 16.00 -0.66
C TYR A 298 -11.95 15.57 -1.11
N PRO A 299 -12.86 16.49 -1.49
CA PRO A 299 -14.18 16.13 -1.99
C PRO A 299 -14.10 15.20 -3.22
N GLY A 300 -14.76 14.04 -3.16
CA GLY A 300 -14.73 13.04 -4.22
C GLY A 300 -13.52 12.10 -4.21
N LYS A 301 -12.72 12.10 -3.14
CA LYS A 301 -11.58 11.17 -3.01
C LYS A 301 -12.01 9.72 -3.10
N MET A 302 -11.38 9.00 -4.02
CA MET A 302 -11.43 7.55 -4.11
C MET A 302 -10.06 6.97 -3.72
N LYS A 303 -10.06 6.00 -2.79
CA LYS A 303 -8.84 5.33 -2.33
C LYS A 303 -8.46 4.21 -3.31
N LEU A 304 -8.02 4.60 -4.49
CA LEU A 304 -7.54 3.73 -5.57
C LEU A 304 -6.09 4.08 -5.91
N ILE A 305 -5.32 3.09 -6.33
CA ILE A 305 -3.95 3.29 -6.83
C ILE A 305 -3.95 4.27 -8.01
N LEU A 306 -4.91 4.12 -8.93
CA LEU A 306 -5.13 5.01 -10.06
C LEU A 306 -5.27 6.48 -9.64
N SER A 307 -6.09 6.76 -8.61
CA SER A 307 -6.25 8.14 -8.10
C SER A 307 -4.92 8.70 -7.61
N GLY A 308 -4.15 7.89 -6.88
CA GLY A 308 -2.83 8.28 -6.42
C GLY A 308 -1.82 8.56 -7.54
N PHE A 309 -1.89 7.83 -8.65
CA PHE A 309 -1.05 8.11 -9.83
C PHE A 309 -1.37 9.47 -10.45
N HIS A 310 -2.65 9.81 -10.60
CA HIS A 310 -3.06 11.14 -11.05
C HIS A 310 -2.59 12.25 -10.10
N GLU A 311 -2.73 12.02 -8.81
CA GLU A 311 -2.28 12.97 -7.77
C GLU A 311 -0.78 13.22 -7.85
N ALA A 312 0.03 12.17 -8.09
CA ALA A 312 1.48 12.29 -8.25
C ALA A 312 1.87 13.19 -9.43
N ALA A 313 1.17 13.08 -10.56
CA ALA A 313 1.45 13.93 -11.73
C ALA A 313 1.20 15.42 -11.46
N LEU A 314 0.09 15.77 -10.80
CA LEU A 314 -0.21 17.18 -10.48
C LEU A 314 0.71 17.72 -9.38
N MET A 315 1.02 16.91 -8.37
CA MET A 315 1.98 17.22 -7.32
C MET A 315 3.36 17.52 -7.92
N ALA A 316 3.88 16.68 -8.81
CA ALA A 316 5.21 16.84 -9.40
C ALA A 316 5.33 18.15 -10.20
N LYS A 317 4.27 18.53 -10.95
CA LYS A 317 4.19 19.82 -11.63
C LYS A 317 4.34 20.99 -10.64
N LYS A 318 3.71 20.92 -9.49
CA LYS A 318 3.80 21.98 -8.47
C LYS A 318 5.16 21.98 -7.78
N ALA A 319 5.67 20.79 -7.40
CA ALA A 319 6.98 20.63 -6.79
C ALA A 319 8.09 21.25 -7.64
N PHE A 320 8.02 21.10 -8.98
CA PHE A 320 8.96 21.72 -9.90
C PHE A 320 9.06 23.24 -9.68
N THR A 321 7.95 23.93 -9.45
CA THR A 321 7.97 25.39 -9.27
C THR A 321 8.69 25.84 -8.00
N TYR A 322 8.74 24.99 -6.99
CA TYR A 322 9.47 25.26 -5.75
C TYR A 322 10.95 24.91 -5.86
N ILE A 323 11.26 23.85 -6.57
CA ILE A 323 12.65 23.36 -6.72
C ILE A 323 13.41 24.22 -7.72
N HIS A 324 12.72 24.69 -8.76
CA HIS A 324 13.28 25.50 -9.84
C HIS A 324 12.51 26.82 -10.01
N PRO A 325 12.56 27.76 -9.03
CA PRO A 325 11.75 28.98 -9.06
C PRO A 325 12.06 29.91 -10.28
N ASP A 326 13.30 29.85 -10.79
CA ASP A 326 13.74 30.65 -11.93
C ASP A 326 13.46 29.98 -13.28
N ARG A 327 12.90 28.77 -13.30
CA ARG A 327 12.60 28.04 -14.53
C ARG A 327 11.08 27.98 -14.74
N ARG A 328 10.66 28.31 -15.97
CA ARG A 328 9.26 28.13 -16.35
C ARG A 328 8.99 26.65 -16.57
N TYR A 329 7.97 26.09 -15.89
CA TYR A 329 7.48 24.74 -16.18
C TYR A 329 7.02 24.65 -17.63
N ARG A 330 7.57 23.73 -18.40
CA ARG A 330 7.14 23.41 -19.76
C ARG A 330 6.63 22.00 -19.78
N PHE A 331 5.32 21.85 -20.02
CA PHE A 331 4.75 20.53 -20.23
C PHE A 331 5.34 19.92 -21.51
N GLN A 332 5.83 18.69 -21.40
CA GLN A 332 6.36 17.94 -22.55
C GLN A 332 5.72 16.53 -22.52
N TYR A 333 5.26 16.07 -23.67
CA TYR A 333 4.80 14.68 -23.79
C TYR A 333 6.01 13.75 -23.73
N THR A 334 5.85 12.62 -23.04
CA THR A 334 6.92 11.62 -22.90
C THR A 334 7.37 11.04 -24.24
N THR A 335 6.47 10.98 -25.22
CA THR A 335 6.73 10.53 -26.59
C THR A 335 7.65 11.45 -27.40
N SER A 336 7.85 12.69 -26.96
CA SER A 336 8.69 13.69 -27.64
C SER A 336 9.82 14.24 -26.75
N SER A 337 10.06 13.60 -25.60
CA SER A 337 11.12 13.98 -24.67
C SER A 337 12.42 13.24 -25.00
N SER A 338 13.33 13.88 -25.70
CA SER A 338 14.67 13.34 -25.97
C SER A 338 15.45 13.03 -24.70
N ASP A 339 15.29 13.86 -23.65
CA ASP A 339 15.92 13.61 -22.35
C ASP A 339 15.42 12.32 -21.70
N LEU A 340 14.10 12.08 -21.76
CA LEU A 340 13.53 10.84 -21.27
C LEU A 340 13.99 9.64 -22.10
N HIS A 341 13.99 9.77 -23.44
CA HIS A 341 14.44 8.71 -24.33
C HIS A 341 15.90 8.33 -24.03
N GLY A 342 16.77 9.33 -23.78
CA GLY A 342 18.15 9.09 -23.35
C GLY A 342 18.26 8.34 -22.03
N LYS A 343 17.45 8.69 -21.01
CA LYS A 343 17.39 8.01 -19.73
C LYS A 343 16.87 6.58 -19.85
N LEU A 344 15.93 6.33 -20.76
CA LEU A 344 15.36 5.02 -21.03
C LEU A 344 16.22 4.15 -21.97
N GLY A 345 17.32 4.70 -22.51
CA GLY A 345 18.15 4.01 -23.48
C GLY A 345 17.45 3.73 -24.84
N VAL A 346 16.42 4.54 -25.15
CA VAL A 346 15.69 4.43 -26.43
C VAL A 346 16.40 5.29 -27.48
N ASP A 347 16.93 4.67 -28.54
CA ASP A 347 17.51 5.39 -29.67
C ASP A 347 16.43 6.17 -30.45
N ASP A 348 16.62 7.46 -30.65
CA ASP A 348 15.74 8.33 -31.47
C ASP A 348 15.65 7.95 -32.96
N LYS A 349 16.28 6.88 -33.39
CA LYS A 349 16.35 6.43 -34.79
C LYS A 349 15.02 5.97 -35.40
N GLY A 350 13.92 5.97 -34.62
CA GLY A 350 12.57 5.59 -35.12
C GLY A 350 11.67 6.77 -35.56
N ALA A 351 12.06 8.02 -35.35
CA ALA A 351 11.23 9.18 -35.63
C ALA A 351 11.44 9.82 -37.03
N GLU A 352 12.58 9.60 -37.66
CA GLU A 352 12.91 10.23 -38.95
C GLU A 352 12.32 9.55 -40.19
N ASP A 353 11.85 8.31 -40.09
CA ASP A 353 11.40 7.55 -41.27
C ASP A 353 9.89 7.62 -41.57
N LYS A 354 9.12 8.42 -40.84
CA LYS A 354 7.67 8.64 -41.10
C LYS A 354 7.32 10.01 -41.67
N GLY A 355 8.30 10.86 -41.95
CA GLY A 355 8.13 12.23 -42.50
C GLY A 355 8.31 12.35 -44.02
N ALA A 356 8.64 11.27 -44.74
CA ALA A 356 8.96 11.30 -46.16
C ALA A 356 7.95 10.62 -47.10
N ALA A 357 6.75 10.34 -46.60
CA ALA A 357 5.67 9.75 -47.43
C ALA A 357 4.33 10.39 -47.08
N ALA A 358 4.07 11.61 -47.56
CA ALA A 358 2.76 12.22 -47.83
C ALA A 358 2.91 13.34 -48.85
#